data_ce1b47ef479bb24f6600c15760ef7419
#
_entry.id   ce1b47ef479bb24f6600c15760ef7419
#
_cell.length_a   1.000
_cell.length_b   1.000
_cell.length_c   1.000
_cell.angle_alpha   90.00
_cell.angle_beta   90.00
_cell.angle_gamma   90.00
#
_symmetry.space_group_name_H-M   'P 1'
#
loop_
_entity.id
_entity.type
_entity.pdbx_description
1 polymer ?
#
loop_
_entity_poly.entity_id
_entity_poly.type
_entity_poly.pdbx_seq_one_letter_code
_entity_poly.pdbx_strand_id
1 'polypeptide(L)'
;MPPQPQVSLPLDKDPHPRREKSKYAGELLYLDASMHDWLEIGIKIHLHAAIDDATGTVVAAFFELQETLSGYYKLMWQILLNYGIPYALQTDGRSIFEYAAFKNPSPDKESYTQFAYACKNLGVSIRTTPSAQAQGKIERLFGTLQSRLIVELRLRGIKTIKEANEFLQVYLPQYNEQFATSHPHDTANVFEDKPSEEKINLTLAIIAKRTIDNGNCIRFENNYYRLLDKRAKQVNLRPKTKVLVIKALDGKLYATFDESVFALEKLNTHKESSITFDEQKPHLKQKSIKIPDMTHPWKQDVFENHQRKAWNKLYDTDWDQVYSYEDIWYTQEQLY
;
A
#
# COMPACT_ATOMS: atom_id res chain seq x y z
N MET A 1 -66.57 8.83 -23.56
CA MET A 1 -65.80 9.09 -22.37
C MET A 1 -64.36 8.73 -22.66
N PRO A 2 -63.40 9.64 -22.59
CA PRO A 2 -62.00 9.31 -22.73
C PRO A 2 -61.50 8.55 -21.50
N PRO A 3 -60.56 7.60 -21.62
CA PRO A 3 -60.02 6.87 -20.47
C PRO A 3 -59.20 7.80 -19.58
N GLN A 4 -59.41 7.69 -18.28
CA GLN A 4 -58.69 8.46 -17.28
C GLN A 4 -57.20 7.99 -17.24
N PRO A 5 -56.23 8.90 -17.04
CA PRO A 5 -54.84 8.53 -16.89
C PRO A 5 -54.66 7.73 -15.62
N GLN A 6 -54.05 6.53 -15.71
CA GLN A 6 -53.62 5.78 -14.54
C GLN A 6 -52.43 6.50 -13.94
N VAL A 7 -52.63 7.09 -12.76
CA VAL A 7 -51.54 7.60 -11.93
C VAL A 7 -50.81 6.40 -11.35
N SER A 8 -49.63 6.11 -11.89
CA SER A 8 -48.69 5.16 -11.26
C SER A 8 -48.21 5.77 -9.96
N LEU A 9 -48.67 5.23 -8.83
CA LEU A 9 -48.08 5.53 -7.52
C LEU A 9 -46.59 5.21 -7.55
N PRO A 10 -45.72 6.09 -7.02
CA PRO A 10 -44.31 5.76 -6.89
C PRO A 10 -44.18 4.52 -6.01
N LEU A 11 -43.43 3.52 -6.49
CA LEU A 11 -43.04 2.37 -5.71
C LEU A 11 -42.37 2.91 -4.43
N ASP A 12 -43.02 2.71 -3.30
CA ASP A 12 -42.47 2.97 -1.98
C ASP A 12 -41.23 2.05 -1.81
N LYS A 13 -40.06 2.60 -2.10
CA LYS A 13 -38.82 1.92 -1.78
C LYS A 13 -38.68 1.99 -0.27
N ASP A 14 -38.89 0.87 0.41
CA ASP A 14 -38.63 0.76 1.84
C ASP A 14 -37.33 1.51 2.19
N PRO A 15 -37.37 2.51 3.07
CA PRO A 15 -36.18 3.24 3.42
C PRO A 15 -35.22 2.27 4.11
N HIS A 16 -34.14 1.93 3.45
CA HIS A 16 -33.11 1.11 4.07
C HIS A 16 -32.63 1.78 5.36
N PRO A 17 -32.67 1.07 6.49
CA PRO A 17 -32.24 1.63 7.77
C PRO A 17 -30.79 2.14 7.65
N ARG A 18 -30.53 3.34 8.15
CA ARG A 18 -29.17 3.88 8.18
C ARG A 18 -28.31 2.96 9.04
N ARG A 19 -27.17 2.53 8.51
CA ARG A 19 -26.18 1.81 9.29
C ARG A 19 -25.77 2.66 10.50
N GLU A 20 -25.69 2.05 11.66
CA GLU A 20 -25.10 2.69 12.84
C GLU A 20 -23.63 3.00 12.59
N LYS A 21 -23.19 4.18 13.01
CA LYS A 21 -21.79 4.56 12.99
C LYS A 21 -21.00 3.76 14.03
N SER A 22 -19.72 3.58 13.80
CA SER A 22 -18.82 3.08 14.84
C SER A 22 -18.84 3.99 16.07
N LYS A 23 -18.65 3.40 17.24
CA LYS A 23 -18.74 4.14 18.52
C LYS A 23 -17.41 4.82 18.85
N TYR A 24 -16.30 4.23 18.47
CA TYR A 24 -14.97 4.66 18.87
C TYR A 24 -14.14 5.06 17.66
N ALA A 25 -13.35 6.13 17.81
CA ALA A 25 -12.37 6.51 16.80
C ALA A 25 -11.37 5.38 16.57
N GLY A 26 -11.01 5.10 15.31
CA GLY A 26 -10.10 4.00 14.96
C GLY A 26 -10.76 2.61 14.88
N GLU A 27 -12.04 2.48 15.24
CA GLU A 27 -12.77 1.20 15.14
C GLU A 27 -12.95 0.76 13.68
N LEU A 28 -13.24 1.71 12.80
CA LEU A 28 -13.40 1.46 11.37
C LEU A 28 -12.97 2.68 10.56
N LEU A 29 -12.00 2.48 9.68
CA LEU A 29 -11.62 3.49 8.68
C LEU A 29 -12.06 3.04 7.29
N TYR A 30 -12.67 3.94 6.52
CA TYR A 30 -12.91 3.74 5.10
C TYR A 30 -11.71 4.20 4.30
N LEU A 31 -11.23 3.36 3.40
CA LEU A 31 -10.15 3.65 2.48
C LEU A 31 -10.64 3.50 1.05
N ASP A 32 -10.34 4.48 0.21
CA ASP A 32 -10.62 4.42 -1.22
C ASP A 32 -9.76 5.45 -1.98
N ALA A 33 -9.79 5.39 -3.32
CA ALA A 33 -9.12 6.34 -4.20
C ALA A 33 -10.11 6.89 -5.23
N SER A 34 -10.09 8.21 -5.41
CA SER A 34 -10.94 8.91 -6.37
C SER A 34 -10.11 9.49 -7.51
N MET A 35 -10.41 9.07 -8.74
CA MET A 35 -9.81 9.58 -9.96
C MET A 35 -10.56 10.83 -10.44
N HIS A 36 -9.85 11.95 -10.55
CA HIS A 36 -10.40 13.22 -11.04
C HIS A 36 -9.30 14.13 -11.58
N ASP A 37 -9.66 15.18 -12.37
CA ASP A 37 -8.72 16.24 -12.69
C ASP A 37 -8.59 17.21 -11.51
N TRP A 38 -7.93 16.75 -10.45
CA TRP A 38 -7.79 17.48 -9.19
C TRP A 38 -7.01 18.79 -9.30
N LEU A 39 -6.13 18.89 -10.29
CA LEU A 39 -5.24 20.04 -10.47
C LEU A 39 -5.68 20.96 -11.62
N GLU A 40 -6.79 20.63 -12.29
CA GLU A 40 -7.31 21.34 -13.46
C GLU A 40 -6.23 21.57 -14.56
N ILE A 41 -5.44 20.52 -14.82
CA ILE A 41 -4.39 20.51 -15.84
C ILE A 41 -4.72 19.61 -17.04
N GLY A 42 -5.94 19.07 -17.10
CA GLY A 42 -6.38 18.14 -18.13
C GLY A 42 -5.92 16.69 -17.92
N ILE A 43 -5.23 16.40 -16.82
CA ILE A 43 -4.76 15.05 -16.46
C ILE A 43 -5.50 14.58 -15.21
N LYS A 44 -6.12 13.41 -15.31
CA LYS A 44 -6.75 12.77 -14.16
C LYS A 44 -5.68 12.11 -13.28
N ILE A 45 -5.71 12.39 -12.00
CA ILE A 45 -4.86 11.79 -10.98
C ILE A 45 -5.73 11.21 -9.86
N HIS A 46 -5.17 10.36 -9.02
CA HIS A 46 -5.89 9.71 -7.93
C HIS A 46 -5.61 10.40 -6.61
N LEU A 47 -6.67 10.71 -5.86
CA LEU A 47 -6.59 11.07 -4.45
C LEU A 47 -6.96 9.84 -3.63
N HIS A 48 -5.99 9.23 -2.98
CA HIS A 48 -6.21 8.22 -1.96
C HIS A 48 -6.64 8.92 -0.68
N ALA A 49 -7.67 8.44 0.01
CA ALA A 49 -8.13 9.03 1.27
C ALA A 49 -8.59 7.96 2.27
N ALA A 50 -8.47 8.30 3.55
CA ALA A 50 -9.00 7.49 4.64
C ALA A 50 -9.83 8.38 5.57
N ILE A 51 -11.04 7.93 5.92
CA ILE A 51 -11.94 8.63 6.82
C ILE A 51 -12.41 7.72 7.96
N ASP A 52 -12.37 8.22 9.17
CA ASP A 52 -12.86 7.52 10.35
C ASP A 52 -14.40 7.49 10.41
N ASP A 53 -14.95 6.30 10.68
CA ASP A 53 -16.40 6.12 10.70
C ASP A 53 -17.07 6.79 11.89
N ALA A 54 -16.46 6.77 13.05
CA ALA A 54 -17.04 7.35 14.26
C ALA A 54 -17.05 8.89 14.19
N THR A 55 -15.90 9.48 13.92
CA THR A 55 -15.68 10.93 14.03
C THR A 55 -15.91 11.70 12.73
N GLY A 56 -15.81 11.04 11.58
CA GLY A 56 -15.82 11.72 10.28
C GLY A 56 -14.52 12.46 9.97
N THR A 57 -13.48 12.25 10.76
CA THR A 57 -12.15 12.83 10.52
C THR A 57 -11.49 12.17 9.32
N VAL A 58 -10.97 12.96 8.39
CA VAL A 58 -10.07 12.49 7.35
C VAL A 58 -8.70 12.25 7.99
N VAL A 59 -8.35 10.99 8.22
CA VAL A 59 -7.15 10.61 8.96
C VAL A 59 -5.90 10.58 8.08
N ALA A 60 -6.08 10.43 6.76
CA ALA A 60 -4.98 10.49 5.79
C ALA A 60 -5.51 10.84 4.40
N ALA A 61 -4.69 11.51 3.59
CA ALA A 61 -4.91 11.65 2.15
C ALA A 61 -3.60 11.84 1.41
N PHE A 62 -3.55 11.33 0.16
CA PHE A 62 -2.34 11.36 -0.66
C PHE A 62 -2.67 11.33 -2.15
N PHE A 63 -2.10 12.27 -2.92
CA PHE A 63 -2.21 12.28 -4.37
C PHE A 63 -1.14 11.41 -5.03
N GLU A 64 -1.55 10.63 -6.02
CA GLU A 64 -0.67 9.84 -6.88
C GLU A 64 -1.20 9.83 -8.31
N LEU A 65 -0.33 9.56 -9.31
CA LEU A 65 -0.73 9.49 -10.72
C LEU A 65 -1.78 8.41 -10.96
N GLN A 66 -1.60 7.28 -10.30
CA GLN A 66 -2.48 6.12 -10.44
C GLN A 66 -2.85 5.54 -9.08
N GLU A 67 -3.90 4.73 -9.05
CA GLU A 67 -4.24 3.96 -7.87
C GLU A 67 -3.31 2.76 -7.76
N THR A 68 -2.42 2.80 -6.78
CA THR A 68 -1.37 1.80 -6.59
C THR A 68 -1.29 1.29 -5.16
N LEU A 69 -0.66 0.14 -4.98
CA LEU A 69 -0.29 -0.37 -3.65
C LEU A 69 0.58 0.65 -2.88
N SER A 70 1.50 1.33 -3.58
CA SER A 70 2.34 2.37 -3.00
C SER A 70 1.51 3.52 -2.42
N GLY A 71 0.45 3.96 -3.11
CA GLY A 71 -0.47 4.99 -2.63
C GLY A 71 -1.17 4.58 -1.33
N TYR A 72 -1.69 3.35 -1.27
CA TYR A 72 -2.30 2.82 -0.05
C TYR A 72 -1.29 2.61 1.08
N TYR A 73 -0.05 2.25 0.78
CA TYR A 73 1.00 2.17 1.79
C TYR A 73 1.37 3.54 2.36
N LYS A 74 1.44 4.58 1.53
CA LYS A 74 1.63 5.97 1.98
C LYS A 74 0.48 6.46 2.85
N LEU A 75 -0.76 6.08 2.48
CA LEU A 75 -1.94 6.35 3.29
C LEU A 75 -1.85 5.69 4.67
N MET A 76 -1.54 4.39 4.71
CA MET A 76 -1.35 3.63 5.95
C MET A 76 -0.19 4.20 6.79
N TRP A 77 0.89 4.60 6.16
CA TRP A 77 2.02 5.24 6.84
C TRP A 77 1.59 6.51 7.60
N GLN A 78 0.78 7.38 6.95
CA GLN A 78 0.23 8.57 7.59
C GLN A 78 -0.67 8.20 8.79
N ILE A 79 -1.53 7.20 8.65
CA ILE A 79 -2.42 6.73 9.72
C ILE A 79 -1.60 6.24 10.91
N LEU A 80 -0.63 5.34 10.66
CA LEU A 80 0.19 4.73 11.71
C LEU A 80 1.05 5.75 12.47
N LEU A 81 1.59 6.75 11.77
CA LEU A 81 2.39 7.81 12.40
C LEU A 81 1.55 8.79 13.23
N ASN A 82 0.40 9.18 12.70
CA ASN A 82 -0.39 10.24 13.32
C ASN A 82 -1.33 9.72 14.41
N TYR A 83 -1.95 8.56 14.19
CA TYR A 83 -3.01 8.03 15.05
C TYR A 83 -2.64 6.70 15.72
N GLY A 84 -1.88 5.83 15.09
CA GLY A 84 -1.59 4.48 15.54
C GLY A 84 -2.27 3.41 14.67
N ILE A 85 -2.39 2.19 15.19
CA ILE A 85 -2.92 1.05 14.45
C ILE A 85 -4.45 1.03 14.59
N PRO A 86 -5.23 1.15 13.49
CA PRO A 86 -6.69 1.05 13.53
C PRO A 86 -7.13 -0.41 13.72
N TYR A 87 -8.31 -0.61 14.28
CA TYR A 87 -8.88 -1.95 14.47
C TYR A 87 -9.31 -2.59 13.14
N ALA A 88 -10.00 -1.83 12.27
CA ALA A 88 -10.46 -2.35 10.98
C ALA A 88 -10.44 -1.31 9.88
N LEU A 89 -10.25 -1.79 8.64
CA LEU A 89 -10.36 -1.03 7.40
C LEU A 89 -11.57 -1.52 6.60
N GLN A 90 -12.32 -0.61 6.02
CA GLN A 90 -13.37 -0.89 5.04
C GLN A 90 -12.90 -0.42 3.67
N THR A 91 -12.86 -1.34 2.70
CA THR A 91 -12.41 -1.08 1.34
C THR A 91 -13.43 -1.61 0.33
N ASP A 92 -13.30 -1.22 -0.92
CA ASP A 92 -13.99 -1.91 -2.01
C ASP A 92 -13.37 -3.29 -2.28
N GLY A 93 -14.04 -4.11 -3.10
CA GLY A 93 -13.55 -5.46 -3.46
C GLY A 93 -12.47 -5.47 -4.55
N ARG A 94 -11.61 -4.44 -4.64
CA ARG A 94 -10.54 -4.38 -5.64
C ARG A 94 -9.41 -5.36 -5.34
N SER A 95 -8.72 -5.79 -6.37
CA SER A 95 -7.62 -6.77 -6.29
C SER A 95 -6.44 -6.35 -5.40
N ILE A 96 -6.29 -5.05 -5.10
CA ILE A 96 -5.27 -4.55 -4.16
C ILE A 96 -5.55 -5.03 -2.74
N PHE A 97 -6.82 -5.16 -2.37
CA PHE A 97 -7.24 -5.52 -1.01
C PHE A 97 -7.56 -6.99 -0.87
N GLU A 98 -8.23 -7.57 -1.85
CA GLU A 98 -8.59 -8.98 -1.88
C GLU A 98 -8.07 -9.64 -3.15
N TYR A 99 -7.48 -10.79 -2.98
CA TYR A 99 -7.24 -11.67 -4.10
C TYR A 99 -8.60 -12.31 -4.47
N ALA A 100 -9.18 -11.88 -5.58
CA ALA A 100 -10.34 -12.55 -6.14
C ALA A 100 -9.90 -13.98 -6.49
N ALA A 101 -10.26 -14.93 -5.64
CA ALA A 101 -9.92 -16.33 -5.81
C ALA A 101 -10.30 -16.76 -7.24
N PHE A 102 -9.35 -17.36 -7.96
CA PHE A 102 -9.64 -18.06 -9.20
C PHE A 102 -10.88 -18.95 -9.04
N LYS A 103 -11.61 -19.19 -10.11
CA LYS A 103 -12.91 -19.90 -10.17
C LYS A 103 -13.03 -21.22 -9.39
N ASN A 104 -11.95 -21.71 -8.77
CA ASN A 104 -11.93 -22.87 -7.87
C ASN A 104 -10.91 -22.65 -6.74
N PRO A 105 -11.28 -21.98 -5.64
CA PRO A 105 -10.40 -21.91 -4.48
C PRO A 105 -10.33 -23.32 -3.83
N SER A 106 -9.15 -23.90 -3.76
CA SER A 106 -8.97 -24.99 -2.81
C SER A 106 -9.05 -24.41 -1.40
N PRO A 107 -9.78 -25.04 -0.46
CA PRO A 107 -10.05 -24.48 0.88
C PRO A 107 -8.79 -24.22 1.73
N ASP A 108 -7.63 -24.68 1.28
CA ASP A 108 -6.35 -24.59 2.00
C ASP A 108 -5.43 -23.45 1.56
N LYS A 109 -5.82 -22.62 0.55
CA LYS A 109 -4.98 -21.53 0.06
C LYS A 109 -5.59 -20.17 0.41
N GLU A 110 -5.25 -19.66 1.58
CA GLU A 110 -5.40 -18.24 1.88
C GLU A 110 -4.34 -17.45 1.10
N SER A 111 -4.69 -16.97 -0.09
CA SER A 111 -3.84 -16.03 -0.80
C SER A 111 -4.19 -14.60 -0.38
N TYR A 112 -3.28 -13.97 0.35
CA TYR A 112 -3.41 -12.56 0.71
C TYR A 112 -2.73 -11.69 -0.34
N THR A 113 -3.33 -10.55 -0.66
CA THR A 113 -2.61 -9.47 -1.36
C THR A 113 -1.50 -8.95 -0.45
N GLN A 114 -0.52 -8.23 -1.02
CA GLN A 114 0.55 -7.62 -0.21
C GLN A 114 0.00 -6.62 0.81
N PHE A 115 -1.06 -5.88 0.45
CA PHE A 115 -1.73 -4.97 1.38
C PHE A 115 -2.41 -5.71 2.53
N ALA A 116 -3.17 -6.76 2.23
CA ALA A 116 -3.82 -7.58 3.23
C ALA A 116 -2.80 -8.26 4.16
N TYR A 117 -1.66 -8.68 3.61
CA TYR A 117 -0.57 -9.24 4.40
C TYR A 117 0.03 -8.21 5.38
N ALA A 118 0.30 -6.98 4.91
CA ALA A 118 0.79 -5.91 5.77
C ALA A 118 -0.21 -5.58 6.89
N CYS A 119 -1.50 -5.50 6.57
CA CYS A 119 -2.57 -5.29 7.56
C CYS A 119 -2.63 -6.43 8.59
N LYS A 120 -2.54 -7.68 8.14
CA LYS A 120 -2.52 -8.85 9.04
C LYS A 120 -1.35 -8.80 10.02
N ASN A 121 -0.17 -8.38 9.56
CA ASN A 121 1.02 -8.23 10.41
C ASN A 121 0.88 -7.10 11.44
N LEU A 122 0.02 -6.12 11.17
CA LEU A 122 -0.34 -5.05 12.09
C LEU A 122 -1.52 -5.41 13.01
N GLY A 123 -2.17 -6.57 12.82
CA GLY A 123 -3.39 -6.91 13.54
C GLY A 123 -4.66 -6.25 13.00
N VAL A 124 -4.57 -5.56 11.86
CA VAL A 124 -5.68 -4.80 11.26
C VAL A 124 -6.59 -5.71 10.46
N SER A 125 -7.88 -5.70 10.76
CA SER A 125 -8.89 -6.43 9.99
C SER A 125 -9.27 -5.67 8.72
N ILE A 126 -9.34 -6.35 7.58
CA ILE A 126 -9.87 -5.77 6.33
C ILE A 126 -11.29 -6.30 6.13
N ARG A 127 -12.23 -5.39 5.89
CA ARG A 127 -13.60 -5.68 5.50
C ARG A 127 -13.82 -5.17 4.09
N THR A 128 -14.10 -6.06 3.17
CA THR A 128 -14.45 -5.71 1.79
C THR A 128 -15.95 -5.77 1.60
N THR A 129 -16.49 -4.86 0.83
CA THR A 129 -17.91 -4.86 0.51
C THR A 129 -18.13 -4.48 -0.95
N PRO A 130 -18.93 -5.26 -1.68
CA PRO A 130 -19.36 -4.88 -3.03
C PRO A 130 -20.50 -3.85 -3.02
N SER A 131 -21.06 -3.52 -1.83
CA SER A 131 -22.21 -2.63 -1.73
C SER A 131 -21.79 -1.17 -1.75
N ALA A 132 -22.23 -0.40 -2.75
CA ALA A 132 -22.07 1.05 -2.80
C ALA A 132 -22.64 1.76 -1.56
N GLN A 133 -23.72 1.23 -0.97
CA GLN A 133 -24.31 1.79 0.25
C GLN A 133 -23.35 1.75 1.44
N ALA A 134 -22.54 0.70 1.54
CA ALA A 134 -21.56 0.57 2.62
C ALA A 134 -20.38 1.54 2.44
N GLN A 135 -20.15 2.10 1.25
CA GLN A 135 -19.09 3.06 0.95
C GLN A 135 -19.57 4.53 0.94
N GLY A 136 -20.84 4.78 1.14
CA GLY A 136 -21.45 6.11 1.05
C GLY A 136 -20.79 7.19 1.91
N LYS A 137 -19.96 6.84 2.90
CA LYS A 137 -19.21 7.81 3.71
C LYS A 137 -18.00 8.36 2.96
N ILE A 138 -17.18 7.49 2.38
CA ILE A 138 -16.01 7.89 1.61
C ILE A 138 -16.38 8.54 0.27
N GLU A 139 -17.48 8.08 -0.35
CA GLU A 139 -18.01 8.70 -1.57
C GLU A 139 -18.45 10.15 -1.31
N ARG A 140 -19.14 10.42 -0.20
CA ARG A 140 -19.51 11.78 0.20
C ARG A 140 -18.29 12.64 0.51
N LEU A 141 -17.26 12.07 1.12
CA LEU A 141 -15.98 12.76 1.31
C LEU A 141 -15.42 13.21 -0.03
N PHE A 142 -15.30 12.31 -1.00
CA PHE A 142 -14.76 12.67 -2.33
C PHE A 142 -15.62 13.72 -3.03
N GLY A 143 -16.94 13.64 -2.98
CA GLY A 143 -17.83 14.68 -3.51
C GLY A 143 -17.58 16.04 -2.87
N THR A 144 -17.36 16.09 -1.56
CA THR A 144 -17.03 17.33 -0.84
C THR A 144 -15.64 17.84 -1.23
N LEU A 145 -14.63 16.96 -1.30
CA LEU A 145 -13.28 17.34 -1.69
C LEU A 145 -13.21 17.82 -3.14
N GLN A 146 -13.93 17.18 -4.06
CA GLN A 146 -14.00 17.63 -5.46
C GLN A 146 -14.58 19.04 -5.58
N SER A 147 -15.56 19.41 -4.76
CA SER A 147 -16.15 20.74 -4.80
C SER A 147 -15.29 21.82 -4.09
N ARG A 148 -14.47 21.45 -3.12
CA ARG A 148 -13.73 22.40 -2.26
C ARG A 148 -12.23 22.39 -2.48
N LEU A 149 -11.59 21.20 -2.42
CA LEU A 149 -10.13 21.07 -2.51
C LEU A 149 -9.60 21.56 -3.86
N ILE A 150 -10.32 21.27 -4.95
CA ILE A 150 -9.94 21.76 -6.30
C ILE A 150 -9.86 23.29 -6.35
N VAL A 151 -10.86 23.95 -5.73
CA VAL A 151 -10.88 25.43 -5.67
C VAL A 151 -9.68 25.95 -4.87
N GLU A 152 -9.37 25.31 -3.73
CA GLU A 152 -8.26 25.70 -2.88
C GLU A 152 -6.89 25.50 -3.57
N LEU A 153 -6.73 24.38 -4.29
CA LEU A 153 -5.53 24.11 -5.10
C LEU A 153 -5.36 25.15 -6.22
N ARG A 154 -6.44 25.46 -6.91
CA ARG A 154 -6.44 26.47 -7.97
C ARG A 154 -6.09 27.86 -7.46
N LEU A 155 -6.70 28.31 -6.35
CA LEU A 155 -6.45 29.63 -5.76
C LEU A 155 -4.98 29.80 -5.34
N ARG A 156 -4.30 28.72 -4.99
CA ARG A 156 -2.86 28.72 -4.64
C ARG A 156 -1.94 28.48 -5.83
N GLY A 157 -2.49 28.27 -7.03
CA GLY A 157 -1.72 28.02 -8.24
C GLY A 157 -0.99 26.66 -8.23
N ILE A 158 -1.43 25.70 -7.41
CA ILE A 158 -0.83 24.37 -7.28
C ILE A 158 -1.13 23.54 -8.52
N LYS A 159 -0.08 23.07 -9.20
CA LYS A 159 -0.17 22.32 -10.47
C LYS A 159 0.60 21.01 -10.46
N THR A 160 1.32 20.70 -9.40
CA THR A 160 2.11 19.47 -9.27
C THR A 160 1.59 18.60 -8.13
N ILE A 161 1.71 17.27 -8.29
CA ILE A 161 1.34 16.31 -7.25
C ILE A 161 2.14 16.55 -5.96
N LYS A 162 3.40 16.92 -6.08
CA LYS A 162 4.26 17.20 -4.94
C LYS A 162 3.71 18.35 -4.11
N GLU A 163 3.47 19.50 -4.71
CA GLU A 163 2.90 20.68 -4.06
C GLU A 163 1.51 20.38 -3.47
N ALA A 164 0.68 19.60 -4.19
CA ALA A 164 -0.63 19.18 -3.72
C ALA A 164 -0.54 18.31 -2.46
N ASN A 165 0.42 17.38 -2.39
CA ASN A 165 0.66 16.57 -1.19
C ASN A 165 1.20 17.40 -0.01
N GLU A 166 2.06 18.37 -0.27
CA GLU A 166 2.52 19.32 0.75
C GLU A 166 1.35 20.16 1.27
N PHE A 167 0.50 20.63 0.38
CA PHE A 167 -0.71 21.39 0.76
C PHE A 167 -1.72 20.58 1.57
N LEU A 168 -1.91 19.29 1.29
CA LEU A 168 -2.80 18.42 2.06
C LEU A 168 -2.45 18.39 3.56
N GLN A 169 -1.16 18.52 3.92
CA GLN A 169 -0.73 18.55 5.33
C GLN A 169 -1.31 19.74 6.09
N VAL A 170 -1.55 20.85 5.41
CA VAL A 170 -2.15 22.08 5.99
C VAL A 170 -3.67 22.07 5.84
N TYR A 171 -4.17 21.57 4.72
CA TYR A 171 -5.59 21.59 4.39
C TYR A 171 -6.40 20.60 5.24
N LEU A 172 -5.91 19.37 5.45
CA LEU A 172 -6.68 18.34 6.17
C LEU A 172 -7.02 18.71 7.62
N PRO A 173 -6.11 19.29 8.43
CA PRO A 173 -6.47 19.79 9.76
C PRO A 173 -7.62 20.82 9.72
N GLN A 174 -7.54 21.80 8.81
CA GLN A 174 -8.58 22.84 8.65
C GLN A 174 -9.91 22.23 8.18
N TYR A 175 -9.85 21.28 7.24
CA TYR A 175 -11.02 20.55 6.78
C TYR A 175 -11.69 19.77 7.93
N ASN A 176 -10.90 19.07 8.74
CA ASN A 176 -11.40 18.29 9.86
C ASN A 176 -12.01 19.17 10.94
N GLU A 177 -11.39 20.31 11.27
CA GLU A 177 -11.96 21.27 12.22
C GLU A 177 -13.38 21.74 11.79
N GLN A 178 -13.58 21.91 10.48
CA GLN A 178 -14.85 22.39 9.94
C GLN A 178 -15.89 21.27 9.78
N PHE A 179 -15.50 20.04 9.43
CA PHE A 179 -16.42 19.00 8.95
C PHE A 179 -16.44 17.74 9.80
N ALA A 180 -15.45 17.47 10.64
CA ALA A 180 -15.50 16.33 11.53
C ALA A 180 -16.55 16.56 12.64
N THR A 181 -17.20 15.48 13.06
CA THR A 181 -18.20 15.56 14.15
C THR A 181 -17.52 15.71 15.50
N SER A 182 -16.32 15.14 15.66
CA SER A 182 -15.47 15.21 16.86
C SER A 182 -14.03 14.90 16.46
N HIS A 183 -13.08 15.37 17.29
CA HIS A 183 -11.68 15.02 17.06
C HIS A 183 -11.38 13.62 17.61
N PRO A 184 -10.57 12.78 16.94
CA PRO A 184 -10.25 11.43 17.43
C PRO A 184 -9.57 11.41 18.80
N HIS A 185 -8.89 12.48 19.18
CA HIS A 185 -8.25 12.61 20.50
C HIS A 185 -9.23 13.03 21.62
N ASP A 186 -10.37 13.60 21.26
CA ASP A 186 -11.39 14.07 22.23
C ASP A 186 -12.46 13.02 22.50
N THR A 187 -12.45 11.90 21.76
CA THR A 187 -13.37 10.77 21.92
C THR A 187 -12.62 9.54 22.37
N ALA A 188 -13.30 8.61 23.03
CA ALA A 188 -12.75 7.29 23.28
C ALA A 188 -12.30 6.68 21.96
N ASN A 189 -11.05 6.30 21.86
CA ASN A 189 -10.45 5.71 20.66
C ASN A 189 -9.93 4.31 20.94
N VAL A 190 -9.82 3.51 19.89
CA VAL A 190 -9.30 2.14 19.92
C VAL A 190 -8.08 1.99 19.02
N PHE A 191 -7.46 3.09 18.61
CA PHE A 191 -6.16 3.00 17.97
C PHE A 191 -5.16 2.39 18.94
N GLU A 192 -4.44 1.34 18.50
CA GLU A 192 -3.32 0.80 19.26
C GLU A 192 -2.09 1.70 19.14
N ASP A 193 -1.10 1.45 19.99
CA ASP A 193 0.13 2.24 20.06
C ASP A 193 0.80 2.39 18.69
N LYS A 194 1.37 3.58 18.48
CA LYS A 194 2.09 3.90 17.24
C LYS A 194 3.33 3.02 17.11
N PRO A 195 3.47 2.26 16.01
CA PRO A 195 4.68 1.50 15.76
C PRO A 195 5.87 2.43 15.51
N SER A 196 7.10 1.95 15.73
CA SER A 196 8.29 2.70 15.34
C SER A 196 8.33 2.89 13.80
N GLU A 197 8.91 3.99 13.33
CA GLU A 197 9.05 4.25 11.89
C GLU A 197 9.76 3.10 11.15
N GLU A 198 10.75 2.49 11.80
CA GLU A 198 11.46 1.34 11.24
C GLU A 198 10.52 0.14 11.04
N LYS A 199 9.65 -0.14 12.03
CA LYS A 199 8.63 -1.18 11.94
C LYS A 199 7.63 -0.88 10.83
N ILE A 200 7.19 0.37 10.71
CA ILE A 200 6.26 0.79 9.65
C ILE A 200 6.90 0.59 8.28
N ASN A 201 8.13 1.08 8.07
CA ASN A 201 8.86 0.98 6.80
C ASN A 201 8.98 -0.45 6.29
N LEU A 202 9.18 -1.40 7.19
CA LEU A 202 9.38 -2.79 6.81
C LEU A 202 8.07 -3.59 6.74
N THR A 203 7.05 -3.17 7.47
CA THR A 203 5.73 -3.79 7.37
C THR A 203 5.02 -3.39 6.07
N LEU A 204 5.15 -2.12 5.68
CA LEU A 204 4.60 -1.59 4.43
C LEU A 204 5.59 -1.74 3.26
N ALA A 205 6.32 -2.85 3.21
CA ALA A 205 7.29 -3.14 2.16
C ALA A 205 6.64 -3.89 0.99
N ILE A 206 7.16 -3.65 -0.21
CA ILE A 206 6.82 -4.42 -1.40
C ILE A 206 7.73 -5.65 -1.44
N ILE A 207 7.13 -6.83 -1.50
CA ILE A 207 7.83 -8.11 -1.49
C ILE A 207 7.67 -8.76 -2.86
N ALA A 208 8.79 -9.11 -3.50
CA ALA A 208 8.80 -9.76 -4.80
C ALA A 208 9.75 -10.96 -4.81
N LYS A 209 9.27 -12.10 -5.32
CA LYS A 209 10.13 -13.27 -5.55
C LYS A 209 10.96 -13.06 -6.82
N ARG A 210 12.26 -13.24 -6.73
CA ARG A 210 13.18 -13.12 -7.85
C ARG A 210 14.14 -14.30 -7.87
N THR A 211 14.81 -14.48 -8.99
CA THR A 211 15.83 -15.53 -9.18
C THR A 211 17.19 -14.91 -9.40
N ILE A 212 18.23 -15.56 -8.89
CA ILE A 212 19.62 -15.22 -9.18
C ILE A 212 19.93 -15.64 -10.62
N ASP A 213 20.47 -14.74 -11.41
CA ASP A 213 20.94 -15.03 -12.76
C ASP A 213 22.33 -15.66 -12.79
N ASN A 214 22.82 -15.96 -14.00
CA ASN A 214 24.16 -16.55 -14.18
C ASN A 214 25.28 -15.57 -13.81
N GLY A 215 25.03 -14.27 -13.81
CA GLY A 215 25.96 -13.21 -13.38
C GLY A 215 25.91 -12.94 -11.87
N ASN A 216 25.23 -13.80 -11.09
CA ASN A 216 25.00 -13.64 -9.65
C ASN A 216 24.29 -12.32 -9.30
N CYS A 217 23.39 -11.88 -10.17
CA CYS A 217 22.61 -10.67 -10.02
C CYS A 217 21.12 -10.98 -9.87
N ILE A 218 20.38 -10.02 -9.33
CA ILE A 218 18.92 -10.00 -9.24
C ILE A 218 18.42 -8.89 -10.15
N ARG A 219 17.46 -9.19 -11.04
CA ARG A 219 16.73 -8.17 -11.79
C ARG A 219 15.49 -7.74 -11.00
N PHE A 220 15.38 -6.45 -10.71
CA PHE A 220 14.24 -5.85 -10.04
C PHE A 220 14.03 -4.43 -10.56
N GLU A 221 12.77 -4.06 -10.91
CA GLU A 221 12.40 -2.75 -11.49
C GLU A 221 13.36 -2.32 -12.61
N ASN A 222 13.55 -3.19 -13.62
CA ASN A 222 14.47 -2.99 -14.77
C ASN A 222 15.93 -2.66 -14.42
N ASN A 223 16.34 -2.84 -13.17
CA ASN A 223 17.70 -2.68 -12.72
C ASN A 223 18.28 -4.01 -12.27
N TYR A 224 19.61 -4.10 -12.32
CA TYR A 224 20.37 -5.25 -11.82
C TYR A 224 21.00 -4.92 -10.47
N TYR A 225 20.94 -5.87 -9.55
CA TYR A 225 21.45 -5.72 -8.19
C TYR A 225 22.31 -6.91 -7.82
N ARG A 226 23.39 -6.66 -7.09
CA ARG A 226 24.19 -7.70 -6.43
C ARG A 226 23.88 -7.77 -4.94
N LEU A 227 24.05 -8.96 -4.36
CA LEU A 227 23.83 -9.17 -2.93
C LEU A 227 25.10 -8.81 -2.17
N LEU A 228 24.92 -8.09 -1.06
CA LEU A 228 25.98 -7.75 -0.13
C LEU A 228 25.65 -8.26 1.26
N ASP A 229 26.65 -8.82 1.95
CA ASP A 229 26.55 -9.20 3.35
C ASP A 229 26.62 -7.97 4.29
N LYS A 230 26.53 -8.21 5.60
CA LYS A 230 26.67 -7.16 6.64
C LYS A 230 28.01 -6.41 6.61
N ARG A 231 29.02 -6.98 5.97
CA ARG A 231 30.36 -6.40 5.80
C ARG A 231 30.55 -5.71 4.45
N ALA A 232 29.44 -5.51 3.70
CA ALA A 232 29.44 -5.00 2.34
C ALA A 232 30.26 -5.85 1.34
N LYS A 233 30.45 -7.14 1.64
CA LYS A 233 31.11 -8.08 0.75
C LYS A 233 30.07 -8.74 -0.14
N GLN A 234 30.40 -8.91 -1.43
CA GLN A 234 29.53 -9.59 -2.37
C GLN A 234 29.30 -11.05 -1.95
N VAL A 235 28.05 -11.47 -2.00
CA VAL A 235 27.63 -12.85 -1.74
C VAL A 235 27.25 -13.51 -3.06
N ASN A 236 27.80 -14.69 -3.31
CA ASN A 236 27.53 -15.47 -4.50
C ASN A 236 26.57 -16.61 -4.15
N LEU A 237 25.41 -16.60 -4.77
CA LEU A 237 24.43 -17.68 -4.69
C LEU A 237 24.41 -18.46 -6.02
N ARG A 238 23.96 -19.70 -5.96
CA ARG A 238 23.84 -20.53 -7.18
C ARG A 238 22.84 -19.88 -8.15
N PRO A 239 23.11 -19.90 -9.46
CA PRO A 239 22.14 -19.49 -10.47
C PRO A 239 20.80 -20.20 -10.28
N LYS A 240 19.70 -19.53 -10.60
CA LYS A 240 18.31 -20.00 -10.41
C LYS A 240 17.88 -20.15 -8.95
N THR A 241 18.70 -19.77 -7.96
CA THR A 241 18.26 -19.69 -6.57
C THR A 241 17.15 -18.65 -6.45
N LYS A 242 16.03 -19.02 -5.82
CA LYS A 242 14.90 -18.11 -5.55
C LYS A 242 15.19 -17.30 -4.30
N VAL A 243 15.03 -15.98 -4.40
CA VAL A 243 15.21 -15.03 -3.30
C VAL A 243 14.00 -14.13 -3.19
N LEU A 244 13.73 -13.60 -2.01
CA LEU A 244 12.71 -12.58 -1.83
C LEU A 244 13.39 -11.21 -1.80
N VAL A 245 13.01 -10.34 -2.72
CA VAL A 245 13.39 -8.94 -2.73
C VAL A 245 12.36 -8.17 -1.93
N ILE A 246 12.81 -7.35 -0.99
CA ILE A 246 12.00 -6.51 -0.11
C ILE A 246 12.37 -5.07 -0.41
N LYS A 247 11.42 -4.31 -0.93
CA LYS A 247 11.53 -2.86 -1.11
C LYS A 247 10.79 -2.18 0.04
N ALA A 248 11.55 -1.65 0.99
CA ALA A 248 10.99 -0.90 2.11
C ALA A 248 10.34 0.40 1.64
N LEU A 249 9.45 0.97 2.44
CA LEU A 249 8.72 2.20 2.08
C LEU A 249 9.67 3.40 1.83
N ASP A 250 10.82 3.43 2.52
CA ASP A 250 11.88 4.43 2.32
C ASP A 250 12.72 4.18 1.03
N GLY A 251 12.36 3.17 0.25
CA GLY A 251 13.02 2.82 -1.01
C GLY A 251 14.28 1.95 -0.86
N LYS A 252 14.70 1.61 0.35
CA LYS A 252 15.82 0.68 0.56
C LYS A 252 15.44 -0.72 0.11
N LEU A 253 16.39 -1.40 -0.51
CA LEU A 253 16.23 -2.73 -1.05
C LEU A 253 17.02 -3.75 -0.26
N TYR A 254 16.36 -4.84 0.08
CA TYR A 254 16.95 -6.00 0.74
C TYR A 254 16.60 -7.27 -0.03
N ALA A 255 17.37 -8.31 0.16
CA ALA A 255 17.00 -9.65 -0.29
C ALA A 255 17.11 -10.63 0.87
N THR A 256 16.22 -11.62 0.91
CA THR A 256 16.29 -12.68 1.90
C THR A 256 16.43 -14.03 1.21
N PHE A 257 17.31 -14.85 1.76
CA PHE A 257 17.53 -16.23 1.37
C PHE A 257 17.99 -17.01 2.59
N ASP A 258 17.38 -18.18 2.84
CA ASP A 258 17.74 -19.09 3.93
C ASP A 258 17.97 -18.39 5.27
N GLU A 259 16.93 -17.65 5.75
CA GLU A 259 16.92 -16.88 7.00
C GLU A 259 17.99 -15.75 7.07
N SER A 260 18.75 -15.53 6.01
CA SER A 260 19.75 -14.47 5.92
C SER A 260 19.20 -13.25 5.15
N VAL A 261 19.60 -12.07 5.59
CA VAL A 261 19.25 -10.79 4.93
C VAL A 261 20.50 -10.20 4.31
N PHE A 262 20.34 -9.77 3.07
CA PHE A 262 21.37 -9.17 2.26
C PHE A 262 20.93 -7.78 1.83
N ALA A 263 21.86 -6.82 1.80
CA ALA A 263 21.63 -5.56 1.14
C ALA A 263 21.75 -5.75 -0.39
N LEU A 264 21.00 -4.93 -1.13
CA LEU A 264 21.08 -4.91 -2.59
C LEU A 264 21.80 -3.65 -3.06
N GLU A 265 22.85 -3.83 -3.84
CA GLU A 265 23.57 -2.74 -4.48
C GLU A 265 23.26 -2.72 -5.97
N LYS A 266 22.81 -1.56 -6.46
CA LYS A 266 22.48 -1.36 -7.87
C LYS A 266 23.74 -1.38 -8.72
N LEU A 267 23.68 -2.11 -9.82
CA LEU A 267 24.74 -2.14 -10.85
C LEU A 267 24.39 -1.15 -11.98
N ASN A 268 25.36 -0.35 -12.40
CA ASN A 268 25.16 0.61 -13.49
C ASN A 268 25.06 -0.08 -14.86
N THR A 269 25.77 -1.19 -15.04
CA THR A 269 25.67 -2.05 -16.24
C THR A 269 25.84 -3.52 -15.87
N HIS A 270 25.02 -4.39 -16.48
CA HIS A 270 25.11 -5.85 -16.29
C HIS A 270 26.46 -6.43 -16.73
N LYS A 271 27.19 -5.74 -17.62
CA LYS A 271 28.51 -6.16 -18.12
C LYS A 271 29.64 -5.92 -17.11
N GLU A 272 29.51 -4.98 -16.20
CA GLU A 272 30.57 -4.65 -15.22
C GLU A 272 30.80 -5.77 -14.19
N SER A 273 29.76 -6.57 -13.88
CA SER A 273 29.91 -7.70 -12.94
C SER A 273 30.78 -8.84 -13.48
N SER A 274 30.94 -8.99 -14.83
CA SER A 274 31.77 -10.02 -15.43
C SER A 274 33.24 -9.60 -15.60
N ILE A 275 33.52 -8.30 -15.54
CA ILE A 275 34.92 -7.78 -15.73
C ILE A 275 35.64 -7.71 -14.38
N THR A 276 34.95 -7.60 -13.26
CA THR A 276 35.54 -7.48 -11.92
C THR A 276 36.09 -8.79 -11.35
N PHE A 277 35.95 -9.89 -12.05
CA PHE A 277 36.61 -11.17 -11.63
C PHE A 277 38.13 -11.16 -11.79
N ASP A 278 38.70 -10.26 -12.62
CA ASP A 278 40.12 -10.25 -12.94
C ASP A 278 40.95 -9.14 -12.27
N GLU A 279 40.34 -8.16 -11.60
CA GLU A 279 41.11 -7.07 -10.99
C GLU A 279 40.71 -6.82 -9.53
N GLN A 280 41.55 -7.18 -8.59
CA GLN A 280 41.50 -6.76 -7.19
C GLN A 280 41.85 -5.26 -7.09
N LYS A 281 40.86 -4.37 -7.02
CA LYS A 281 41.11 -2.95 -6.69
C LYS A 281 41.22 -2.75 -5.19
N PRO A 282 42.11 -1.85 -4.70
CA PRO A 282 42.31 -1.62 -3.28
C PRO A 282 41.04 -1.03 -2.61
N HIS A 283 40.73 -1.56 -1.44
CA HIS A 283 39.56 -1.22 -0.65
C HIS A 283 39.48 0.27 -0.28
N LEU A 284 38.58 1.03 -0.90
CA LEU A 284 38.08 2.28 -0.34
C LEU A 284 37.23 1.94 0.89
N LYS A 285 37.46 2.64 2.00
CA LYS A 285 36.69 2.48 3.23
C LYS A 285 35.20 2.68 2.91
N GLN A 286 34.46 1.58 2.80
CA GLN A 286 33.03 1.59 2.56
C GLN A 286 32.30 1.97 3.85
N LYS A 287 31.31 2.86 3.72
CA LYS A 287 30.36 3.14 4.82
C LYS A 287 29.65 1.84 5.18
N SER A 288 29.57 1.52 6.46
CA SER A 288 28.85 0.33 6.93
C SER A 288 27.40 0.36 6.45
N ILE A 289 27.02 -0.66 5.72
CA ILE A 289 25.62 -0.82 5.29
C ILE A 289 24.82 -1.29 6.51
N LYS A 290 23.79 -0.54 6.89
CA LYS A 290 22.92 -0.92 8.00
C LYS A 290 21.96 -2.01 7.48
N ILE A 291 22.30 -3.27 7.72
CA ILE A 291 21.45 -4.42 7.43
C ILE A 291 20.64 -4.73 8.68
N PRO A 292 19.30 -4.88 8.58
CA PRO A 292 18.46 -5.20 9.73
C PRO A 292 18.86 -6.50 10.40
N ASP A 293 18.84 -6.53 11.73
CA ASP A 293 19.15 -7.72 12.54
C ASP A 293 18.04 -8.77 12.46
N MET A 294 18.32 -10.01 12.93
CA MET A 294 17.32 -11.09 13.04
C MET A 294 16.16 -10.75 13.98
N THR A 295 16.39 -9.83 14.94
CA THR A 295 15.34 -9.29 15.84
C THR A 295 14.43 -8.26 15.16
N HIS A 296 14.71 -7.93 13.88
CA HIS A 296 13.93 -6.93 13.17
C HIS A 296 12.46 -7.35 13.02
N PRO A 297 11.48 -6.40 13.06
CA PRO A 297 10.04 -6.71 13.08
C PRO A 297 9.55 -7.68 12.01
N TRP A 298 10.13 -7.68 10.82
CA TRP A 298 9.76 -8.62 9.76
C TRP A 298 10.48 -9.98 9.83
N LYS A 299 11.41 -10.16 10.82
CA LYS A 299 12.07 -11.43 11.15
C LYS A 299 11.62 -12.00 12.49
N GLN A 300 10.89 -11.22 13.31
CA GLN A 300 10.33 -11.71 14.57
C GLN A 300 9.14 -12.64 14.34
N ASP A 301 8.71 -13.37 15.36
CA ASP A 301 7.74 -14.48 15.38
C ASP A 301 6.52 -14.33 14.45
N VAL A 302 6.05 -13.10 14.21
CA VAL A 302 4.92 -12.83 13.32
C VAL A 302 5.31 -13.13 11.87
N PHE A 303 6.57 -12.82 11.49
CA PHE A 303 7.10 -13.12 10.16
C PHE A 303 7.57 -14.58 10.08
N GLU A 304 8.25 -15.09 11.11
CA GLU A 304 8.80 -16.45 11.11
C GLU A 304 7.74 -17.55 11.25
N ASN A 305 6.77 -17.40 12.14
CA ASN A 305 5.76 -18.44 12.36
C ASN A 305 4.64 -18.40 11.31
N HIS A 306 4.23 -17.24 10.81
CA HIS A 306 3.27 -17.14 9.73
C HIS A 306 3.89 -17.29 8.35
N GLN A 307 5.08 -16.74 8.12
CA GLN A 307 5.77 -16.96 6.85
C GLN A 307 6.20 -18.41 6.70
N ARG A 308 6.84 -19.02 7.69
CA ARG A 308 7.29 -20.41 7.57
C ARG A 308 6.15 -21.36 7.22
N LYS A 309 4.94 -21.15 7.78
CA LYS A 309 3.75 -21.94 7.46
C LYS A 309 3.01 -21.45 6.21
N ALA A 310 2.84 -20.16 6.02
CA ALA A 310 2.19 -19.59 4.84
C ALA A 310 3.10 -19.61 3.61
N TRP A 311 4.40 -19.32 3.76
CA TRP A 311 5.38 -19.35 2.70
C TRP A 311 5.73 -20.77 2.24
N ASN A 312 5.82 -21.77 3.12
CA ASN A 312 5.94 -23.17 2.68
C ASN A 312 4.72 -23.63 1.90
N LYS A 313 3.51 -23.14 2.25
CA LYS A 313 2.30 -23.36 1.43
C LYS A 313 2.31 -22.54 0.13
N LEU A 314 2.92 -21.36 0.12
CA LEU A 314 3.03 -20.46 -1.03
C LEU A 314 4.17 -20.84 -1.99
N TYR A 315 5.18 -21.57 -1.52
CA TYR A 315 6.25 -22.13 -2.37
C TYR A 315 5.72 -23.13 -3.41
N ASP A 316 4.57 -23.79 -3.15
CA ASP A 316 3.88 -24.64 -4.11
C ASP A 316 2.93 -23.88 -5.03
N THR A 317 2.73 -22.58 -4.82
CA THR A 317 1.90 -21.74 -5.68
C THR A 317 2.79 -21.01 -6.67
N ASP A 318 2.50 -21.15 -7.96
CA ASP A 318 3.25 -20.50 -9.04
C ASP A 318 2.94 -19.00 -9.06
N TRP A 319 3.75 -18.21 -8.31
CA TRP A 319 3.62 -16.75 -8.18
C TRP A 319 3.83 -16.01 -9.50
N ASP A 320 4.52 -16.65 -10.45
CA ASP A 320 4.70 -16.09 -11.79
C ASP A 320 3.36 -16.02 -12.56
N GLN A 321 2.35 -16.81 -12.13
CA GLN A 321 0.97 -16.72 -12.65
C GLN A 321 0.07 -15.76 -11.85
N VAL A 322 0.46 -15.36 -10.63
CA VAL A 322 -0.40 -14.61 -9.72
C VAL A 322 -0.15 -13.11 -9.82
N TYR A 323 1.10 -12.69 -9.93
CA TYR A 323 1.49 -11.31 -10.21
C TYR A 323 2.87 -11.32 -10.87
N SER A 324 2.93 -11.18 -12.19
CA SER A 324 4.07 -10.50 -12.73
C SER A 324 3.89 -9.04 -12.33
N TYR A 325 4.80 -8.52 -11.54
CA TYR A 325 4.86 -7.08 -11.24
C TYR A 325 4.93 -6.25 -12.53
N GLU A 326 5.26 -6.89 -13.62
CA GLU A 326 5.18 -6.42 -14.99
C GLU A 326 3.73 -6.07 -15.36
N ASP A 327 2.72 -6.86 -15.00
CA ASP A 327 1.32 -6.59 -15.36
C ASP A 327 0.74 -5.35 -14.65
N ILE A 328 1.30 -4.97 -13.48
CA ILE A 328 0.89 -3.74 -12.77
C ILE A 328 1.61 -2.52 -13.34
N TRP A 329 2.84 -2.67 -13.90
CA TRP A 329 3.66 -1.57 -14.39
C TRP A 329 3.69 -1.46 -15.93
N TYR A 330 3.45 -2.54 -16.68
CA TYR A 330 3.41 -2.53 -18.16
C TYR A 330 2.23 -1.76 -18.76
N THR A 331 1.19 -1.52 -17.99
CA THR A 331 0.13 -0.58 -18.40
C THR A 331 0.65 0.87 -18.48
N GLN A 332 1.84 1.16 -17.97
CA GLN A 332 2.43 2.52 -18.04
C GLN A 332 3.23 2.78 -19.33
N GLU A 333 3.83 1.78 -19.96
CA GLU A 333 4.64 1.97 -21.17
C GLU A 333 3.86 1.91 -22.49
N GLN A 334 2.60 1.49 -22.49
CA GLN A 334 1.75 1.48 -23.68
C GLN A 334 0.92 2.76 -23.86
N LEU A 335 1.08 3.76 -23.02
CA LEU A 335 0.38 5.05 -23.10
C LEU A 335 1.30 6.23 -23.43
N TYR A 336 2.52 5.96 -23.97
CA TYR A 336 3.39 6.99 -24.57
C TYR A 336 3.78 6.63 -25.99
#